data_6531ff7c337e04e5a5c9fd507460168b
#
_entry.id   6531ff7c337e04e5a5c9fd507460168b
#
_cell.length_a   1.000
_cell.length_b   1.000
_cell.length_c   1.000
_cell.angle_alpha   90.00
_cell.angle_beta   90.00
_cell.angle_gamma   90.00
#
_symmetry.space_group_name_H-M   'P 1'
#
loop_
_entity.id
_entity.type
_entity.pdbx_description
1 polymer ?
#
loop_
_entity_poly.entity_id
_entity_poly.type
_entity_poly.pdbx_seq_one_letter_code
_entity_poly.pdbx_strand_id
1 'polypeptide(L)'
;MTAAHVNHIQLLRLLTSRLEHLSVDSHWARRANGLRGNIVKVLEEADSGQAVSSARVDLLTDAAFDILRRAAQDIPDLENLLKRK
;
A
#
# COMPACT_ATOMS: atom_id res chain seq x y z
N MET A 1 -16.10 15.19 -9.12
CA MET A 1 -15.12 14.25 -8.52
C MET A 1 -13.94 14.11 -9.46
N THR A 2 -12.74 14.27 -8.95
CA THR A 2 -11.53 14.24 -9.76
C THR A 2 -11.01 12.82 -9.89
N ALA A 3 -10.64 12.41 -11.10
CA ALA A 3 -10.03 11.11 -11.34
C ALA A 3 -8.58 11.11 -10.81
N ALA A 4 -8.11 9.94 -10.38
CA ALA A 4 -6.74 9.80 -9.90
C ALA A 4 -5.74 9.97 -11.05
N HIS A 5 -4.62 10.63 -10.76
CA HIS A 5 -3.54 10.77 -11.72
C HIS A 5 -2.76 9.47 -11.87
N VAL A 6 -2.13 9.32 -13.04
CA VAL A 6 -1.29 8.15 -13.32
C VAL A 6 -0.21 7.96 -12.25
N ASN A 7 0.39 9.06 -11.79
CA ASN A 7 1.43 8.98 -10.75
C ASN A 7 0.89 8.40 -9.45
N HIS A 8 -0.35 8.73 -9.08
CA HIS A 8 -0.96 8.20 -7.87
C HIS A 8 -1.24 6.70 -8.01
N ILE A 9 -1.65 6.27 -9.18
CA ILE A 9 -1.87 4.86 -9.47
C ILE A 9 -0.56 4.09 -9.39
N GLN A 10 0.52 4.63 -9.93
CA GLN A 10 1.83 3.99 -9.87
C GLN A 10 2.38 3.93 -8.43
N LEU A 11 2.13 4.97 -7.65
CA LEU A 11 2.49 4.95 -6.23
C LEU A 11 1.73 3.83 -5.51
N LEU A 12 0.46 3.66 -5.83
CA LEU A 12 -0.35 2.61 -5.22
C LEU A 12 0.18 1.22 -5.59
N ARG A 13 0.65 1.02 -6.84
CA ARG A 13 1.28 -0.23 -7.25
C ARG A 13 2.55 -0.51 -6.46
N LEU A 14 3.36 0.52 -6.27
CA LEU A 14 4.60 0.39 -5.49
C LEU A 14 4.29 0.01 -4.04
N LEU A 15 3.31 0.66 -3.44
CA LEU A 15 2.92 0.37 -2.06
C LEU A 15 2.39 -1.06 -1.93
N THR A 16 1.63 -1.54 -2.93
CA THR A 16 1.16 -2.92 -2.94
C THR A 16 2.33 -3.89 -2.92
N SER A 17 3.35 -3.63 -3.73
CA SER A 17 4.57 -4.44 -3.73
C SER A 17 5.23 -4.47 -2.37
N ARG A 18 5.30 -3.33 -1.70
CA ARG A 18 5.89 -3.25 -0.36
C ARG A 18 5.07 -4.02 0.66
N LEU A 19 3.74 -3.96 0.57
CA LEU A 19 2.86 -4.71 1.46
C LEU A 19 3.06 -6.22 1.30
N GLU A 20 3.37 -6.67 0.09
CA GLU A 20 3.61 -8.09 -0.18
C GLU A 20 4.88 -8.62 0.49
N HIS A 21 5.81 -7.73 0.83
CA HIS A 21 7.06 -8.12 1.45
C HIS A 21 7.00 -8.16 2.98
N LEU A 22 5.84 -7.89 3.58
CA LEU A 22 5.68 -8.03 5.01
C LEU A 22 5.71 -9.51 5.41
N SER A 23 6.21 -9.78 6.62
CA SER A 23 6.29 -11.14 7.13
C SER A 23 4.91 -11.80 7.12
N VAL A 24 4.85 -13.03 6.59
CA VAL A 24 3.61 -13.78 6.44
C VAL A 24 2.90 -14.00 7.78
N ASP A 25 3.67 -14.15 8.84
CA ASP A 25 3.13 -14.45 10.16
C ASP A 25 2.81 -13.21 10.98
N SER A 26 3.05 -12.02 10.44
CA SER A 26 2.84 -10.80 11.20
C SER A 26 1.37 -10.39 11.21
N HIS A 27 0.98 -9.74 12.28
CA HIS A 27 -0.32 -9.10 12.38
C HIS A 27 -0.55 -8.12 11.22
N TRP A 28 0.50 -7.40 10.83
CA TRP A 28 0.42 -6.40 9.79
C TRP A 28 0.26 -7.02 8.41
N ALA A 29 0.82 -8.22 8.19
CA ALA A 29 0.62 -8.93 6.93
C ALA A 29 -0.85 -9.28 6.71
N ARG A 30 -1.56 -9.65 7.77
CA ARG A 30 -3.00 -9.96 7.67
C ARG A 30 -3.79 -8.72 7.29
N ARG A 31 -3.48 -7.60 7.91
CA ARG A 31 -4.14 -6.33 7.58
C ARG A 31 -3.79 -5.88 6.17
N ALA A 32 -2.53 -6.08 5.77
CA ALA A 32 -2.09 -5.74 4.43
C ALA A 32 -2.82 -6.57 3.37
N ASN A 33 -3.08 -7.85 3.64
CA ASN A 33 -3.81 -8.70 2.70
C ASN A 33 -5.22 -8.18 2.44
N GLY A 34 -5.93 -7.74 3.48
CA GLY A 34 -7.24 -7.14 3.30
C GLY A 34 -7.19 -5.86 2.49
N LEU A 35 -6.21 -5.02 2.77
CA LEU A 35 -6.03 -3.77 2.04
C LEU A 35 -5.64 -4.04 0.58
N ARG A 36 -4.78 -5.01 0.34
CA ARG A 36 -4.35 -5.36 -1.02
C ARG A 36 -5.53 -5.74 -1.91
N GLY A 37 -6.50 -6.45 -1.36
CA GLY A 37 -7.70 -6.80 -2.12
C GLY A 37 -8.42 -5.56 -2.64
N ASN A 38 -8.54 -4.54 -1.82
CA ASN A 38 -9.17 -3.28 -2.22
C ASN A 38 -8.31 -2.53 -3.23
N ILE A 39 -6.99 -2.55 -3.06
CA ILE A 39 -6.08 -1.89 -3.99
C ILE A 39 -6.13 -2.55 -5.36
N VAL A 40 -6.12 -3.89 -5.40
CA VAL A 40 -6.18 -4.63 -6.67
C VAL A 40 -7.43 -4.24 -7.46
N LYS A 41 -8.58 -4.09 -6.79
CA LYS A 41 -9.79 -3.66 -7.46
C LYS A 41 -9.63 -2.31 -8.13
N VAL A 42 -9.01 -1.36 -7.44
CA VAL A 42 -8.76 -0.02 -7.98
C VAL A 42 -7.83 -0.11 -9.18
N LEU A 43 -6.77 -0.90 -9.08
CA LEU A 43 -5.80 -1.05 -10.17
C LEU A 43 -6.44 -1.70 -11.39
N GLU A 44 -7.32 -2.68 -11.20
CA GLU A 44 -8.06 -3.31 -12.29
C GLU A 44 -8.98 -2.32 -12.97
N GLU A 45 -9.67 -1.50 -12.20
CA GLU A 45 -10.54 -0.45 -12.75
C GLU A 45 -9.73 0.54 -13.59
N ALA A 46 -8.58 0.96 -13.08
CA ALA A 46 -7.70 1.87 -13.81
C ALA A 46 -7.18 1.25 -15.10
N ASP A 47 -6.79 -0.03 -15.05
CA ASP A 47 -6.27 -0.73 -16.22
C ASP A 47 -7.35 -0.95 -17.27
N SER A 48 -8.61 -1.02 -16.85
CA SER A 48 -9.74 -1.15 -17.77
C SER A 48 -10.18 0.18 -18.39
N GLY A 49 -9.48 1.27 -18.06
CA GLY A 49 -9.80 2.58 -18.57
C GLY A 49 -10.92 3.29 -17.84
N GLN A 50 -11.36 2.74 -16.70
CA GLN A 50 -12.39 3.38 -15.89
C GLN A 50 -11.80 4.52 -15.09
N ALA A 51 -12.60 5.57 -14.88
CA ALA A 51 -12.19 6.67 -14.03
C ALA A 51 -12.21 6.22 -12.56
N VAL A 52 -11.09 6.42 -11.86
CA VAL A 52 -10.97 6.07 -10.46
C VAL A 52 -10.95 7.34 -9.63
N SER A 53 -11.75 7.38 -8.57
CA SER A 53 -11.82 8.52 -7.67
C SER A 53 -10.47 8.77 -7.00
N SER A 54 -9.98 10.02 -7.05
CA SER A 54 -8.75 10.37 -6.36
C SER A 54 -8.89 10.25 -4.84
N ALA A 55 -10.08 10.52 -4.31
CA ALA A 55 -10.33 10.36 -2.88
C ALA A 55 -10.17 8.89 -2.45
N ARG A 56 -10.64 7.96 -3.28
CA ARG A 56 -10.50 6.54 -3.01
C ARG A 56 -9.04 6.10 -3.06
N VAL A 57 -8.29 6.57 -4.05
CA VAL A 57 -6.87 6.28 -4.17
C VAL A 57 -6.09 6.85 -2.99
N ASP A 58 -6.40 8.08 -2.59
CA ASP A 58 -5.74 8.71 -1.46
C ASP A 58 -6.00 7.95 -0.16
N LEU A 59 -7.23 7.50 0.04
CA LEU A 59 -7.59 6.73 1.23
C LEU A 59 -6.79 5.42 1.29
N LEU A 60 -6.69 4.71 0.17
CA LEU A 60 -5.94 3.46 0.12
C LEU A 60 -4.44 3.70 0.28
N THR A 61 -3.93 4.77 -0.30
CA THR A 61 -2.52 5.15 -0.17
C THR A 61 -2.18 5.46 1.28
N ASP A 62 -3.00 6.25 1.95
CA ASP A 62 -2.78 6.57 3.36
C ASP A 62 -2.82 5.33 4.25
N ALA A 63 -3.76 4.42 3.98
CA ALA A 63 -3.87 3.18 4.72
C ALA A 63 -2.64 2.30 4.52
N ALA A 64 -2.12 2.23 3.29
CA ALA A 64 -0.92 1.46 2.99
C ALA A 64 0.30 2.02 3.71
N PHE A 65 0.49 3.33 3.68
CA PHE A 65 1.59 3.97 4.40
C PHE A 65 1.48 3.74 5.90
N ASP A 66 0.27 3.80 6.45
CA ASP A 66 0.05 3.59 7.87
C ASP A 66 0.48 2.18 8.28
N ILE A 67 0.06 1.17 7.51
CA ILE A 67 0.44 -0.22 7.78
C ILE A 67 1.95 -0.39 7.71
N LEU A 68 2.58 0.12 6.66
CA LEU A 68 4.03 -0.03 6.47
C LEU A 68 4.80 0.66 7.59
N ARG A 69 4.36 1.85 7.98
CA ARG A 69 5.01 2.58 9.05
C ARG A 69 4.91 1.85 10.39
N ARG A 70 3.72 1.33 10.71
CA ARG A 70 3.51 0.61 11.96
C ARG A 70 4.24 -0.72 11.97
N ALA A 71 4.27 -1.42 10.84
CA ALA A 71 5.02 -2.66 10.74
C ALA A 71 6.51 -2.44 10.96
N ALA A 72 7.04 -1.35 10.41
CA ALA A 72 8.45 -1.01 10.61
C ALA A 72 8.76 -0.70 12.08
N GLN A 73 7.82 -0.08 12.79
CA GLN A 73 7.99 0.21 14.21
C GLN A 73 7.97 -1.05 15.07
N ASP A 74 7.18 -2.04 14.66
CA ASP A 74 7.06 -3.30 15.39
C ASP A 74 8.22 -4.26 15.13
N ILE A 75 9.12 -3.92 14.20
CA ILE A 75 10.29 -4.74 13.86
C ILE A 75 11.54 -3.90 14.12
N PRO A 76 11.98 -3.79 15.39
CA PRO A 76 13.14 -2.96 15.73
C PRO A 76 14.43 -3.38 15.02
N ASP A 77 14.60 -4.67 14.78
CA ASP A 77 15.80 -5.17 14.11
C ASP A 77 15.89 -4.64 12.69
N LEU A 78 14.76 -4.51 12.03
CA LEU A 78 14.73 -3.97 10.68
C LEU A 78 15.18 -2.50 10.69
N GLU A 79 14.71 -1.72 11.65
CA GLU A 79 15.15 -0.34 11.81
C GLU A 79 16.64 -0.24 12.02
N ASN A 80 17.18 -1.10 12.88
CA ASN A 80 18.61 -1.13 13.18
C ASN A 80 19.41 -1.45 11.92
N LEU A 81 18.94 -2.39 11.11
CA LEU A 81 19.59 -2.74 9.86
C LEU A 81 19.60 -1.58 8.88
N LEU A 82 18.49 -0.82 8.82
CA LEU A 82 18.41 0.32 7.94
C LEU A 82 19.31 1.47 8.37
N LYS A 83 19.53 1.63 9.66
CA LYS A 83 20.39 2.67 10.20
C LYS A 83 21.88 2.31 10.13
N ARG A 84 22.20 1.04 10.05
CA ARG A 84 23.57 0.59 9.94
C ARG A 84 24.11 0.86 8.53
N LYS A 85 25.31 1.31 8.50
CA LYS A 85 26.02 1.54 7.26
C LYS A 85 27.23 0.63 7.18
#